data_d8651e7c2e8a478b50384a9d2eafe45f
#
_entry.id   d8651e7c2e8a478b50384a9d2eafe45f
#
_cell.length_a   1.000
_cell.length_b   1.000
_cell.length_c   1.000
_cell.angle_alpha   90.00
_cell.angle_beta   90.00
_cell.angle_gamma   90.00
#
_symmetry.space_group_name_H-M   'P 1'
#
loop_
_entity.id
_entity.type
_entity.pdbx_description
1 polymer ?
#
loop_
_entity_poly.entity_id
_entity_poly.type
_entity_poly.pdbx_seq_one_letter_code
_entity_poly.pdbx_strand_id
1 'polypeptide(L)'
;LSARPMKRITDPLQQMGAQIDYLLKNEAKGLLPVTITGANPALPLSYSTQVASAQIKSAIMLAGLNARGVTIISEPYISRDHTESMLRHFGVEVEQRFLADGRHQITLAGEANLKAKNILVPRDPSSAAFAIVAALITPESDITLPAIGMNPQRIGLITTLIEMGANLDITNERLEGGEPVGDIHARSSKLRGIEVPAERAASMIDEYPILSVAASCAQGRTYMPGIAELRVKETDRIAVMARGLKACGVSVDEQPDS
;
A
#
# COMPACT_ATOMS: atom_id res chain seq x y z
N LEU A 1 -6.95 1.89 -16.86
CA LEU A 1 -7.65 0.85 -16.08
C LEU A 1 -8.08 -0.33 -16.97
N SER A 2 -8.62 -0.08 -18.17
CA SER A 2 -9.11 -1.15 -19.07
C SER A 2 -8.05 -2.19 -19.47
N ALA A 3 -6.78 -1.86 -19.45
CA ALA A 3 -5.68 -2.77 -19.74
C ALA A 3 -5.18 -3.57 -18.51
N ARG A 4 -5.72 -3.33 -17.32
CA ARG A 4 -5.29 -4.04 -16.11
C ARG A 4 -6.05 -5.36 -15.97
N PRO A 5 -5.35 -6.51 -15.74
CA PRO A 5 -6.00 -7.79 -15.56
C PRO A 5 -6.77 -7.82 -14.22
N MET A 6 -8.04 -8.24 -14.29
CA MET A 6 -8.95 -8.32 -13.16
C MET A 6 -9.10 -9.73 -12.58
N LYS A 7 -8.56 -10.75 -13.24
CA LYS A 7 -8.69 -12.15 -12.80
C LYS A 7 -8.29 -12.38 -11.36
N ARG A 8 -7.26 -11.70 -10.89
CA ARG A 8 -6.83 -11.77 -9.49
C ARG A 8 -7.93 -11.41 -8.48
N ILE A 9 -8.98 -10.67 -8.91
CA ILE A 9 -10.14 -10.31 -8.09
C ILE A 9 -11.34 -11.19 -8.46
N THR A 10 -11.58 -11.39 -9.77
CA THR A 10 -12.76 -12.13 -10.23
C THR A 10 -12.68 -13.62 -9.93
N ASP A 11 -11.50 -14.24 -10.01
CA ASP A 11 -11.33 -15.67 -9.75
C ASP A 11 -11.73 -16.06 -8.30
N PRO A 12 -11.25 -15.40 -7.24
CA PRO A 12 -11.71 -15.68 -5.90
C PRO A 12 -13.21 -15.36 -5.70
N LEU A 13 -13.75 -14.29 -6.31
CA LEU A 13 -15.17 -13.98 -6.22
C LEU A 13 -16.04 -15.04 -6.90
N GLN A 14 -15.61 -15.63 -8.02
CA GLN A 14 -16.29 -16.78 -8.62
C GLN A 14 -16.30 -17.99 -7.69
N GLN A 15 -15.21 -18.28 -6.99
CA GLN A 15 -15.15 -19.34 -5.99
C GLN A 15 -16.12 -19.08 -4.81
N MET A 16 -16.42 -17.81 -4.53
CA MET A 16 -17.43 -17.39 -3.55
C MET A 16 -18.86 -17.39 -4.11
N GLY A 17 -19.05 -17.87 -5.35
CA GLY A 17 -20.36 -18.04 -5.99
C GLY A 17 -20.81 -16.89 -6.88
N ALA A 18 -19.99 -15.85 -7.09
CA ALA A 18 -20.33 -14.78 -8.01
C ALA A 18 -20.25 -15.25 -9.46
N GLN A 19 -21.19 -14.81 -10.29
CA GLN A 19 -21.11 -14.96 -11.75
C GLN A 19 -20.36 -13.75 -12.33
N ILE A 20 -19.39 -14.04 -13.22
CA ILE A 20 -18.55 -13.03 -13.83
C ILE A 20 -18.67 -13.12 -15.35
N ASP A 21 -19.11 -12.05 -15.97
CA ASP A 21 -19.28 -11.94 -17.42
C ASP A 21 -18.35 -10.85 -17.96
N TYR A 22 -17.34 -11.27 -18.72
CA TYR A 22 -16.43 -10.35 -19.42
C TYR A 22 -17.05 -9.87 -20.71
N LEU A 23 -17.30 -8.59 -20.79
CA LEU A 23 -17.79 -7.94 -22.01
C LEU A 23 -16.63 -7.85 -23.02
N LEU A 24 -16.95 -7.70 -24.30
CA LEU A 24 -15.97 -7.52 -25.40
C LEU A 24 -15.03 -8.75 -25.62
N LYS A 25 -15.45 -9.96 -25.26
CA LYS A 25 -14.66 -11.20 -25.45
C LYS A 25 -13.25 -11.13 -24.81
N ASN A 26 -13.10 -10.38 -23.73
CA ASN A 26 -11.83 -10.18 -23.03
C ASN A 26 -11.57 -11.21 -21.91
N GLU A 27 -12.35 -12.28 -21.84
CA GLU A 27 -12.28 -13.29 -20.78
C GLU A 27 -10.88 -13.91 -20.62
N ALA A 28 -10.25 -14.29 -21.73
CA ALA A 28 -8.92 -14.90 -21.70
C ALA A 28 -7.88 -13.99 -21.02
N LYS A 29 -7.97 -12.69 -21.22
CA LYS A 29 -7.09 -11.69 -20.63
C LYS A 29 -7.58 -11.16 -19.29
N GLY A 30 -8.86 -11.39 -18.92
CA GLY A 30 -9.48 -10.87 -17.71
C GLY A 30 -9.50 -9.35 -17.61
N LEU A 31 -9.80 -8.68 -18.75
CA LEU A 31 -9.79 -7.22 -18.83
C LEU A 31 -11.20 -6.65 -18.66
N LEU A 32 -11.27 -5.39 -18.22
CA LEU A 32 -12.52 -4.62 -18.17
C LEU A 32 -13.06 -4.31 -19.59
N PRO A 33 -14.37 -4.09 -19.75
CA PRO A 33 -15.41 -4.09 -18.71
C PRO A 33 -15.87 -5.50 -18.33
N VAL A 34 -16.36 -5.63 -17.09
CA VAL A 34 -16.87 -6.88 -16.53
C VAL A 34 -18.19 -6.62 -15.80
N THR A 35 -19.14 -7.55 -15.95
CA THR A 35 -20.36 -7.58 -15.13
C THR A 35 -20.18 -8.63 -14.05
N ILE A 36 -20.55 -8.25 -12.81
CA ILE A 36 -20.51 -9.15 -11.64
C ILE A 36 -21.91 -9.29 -11.09
N THR A 37 -22.41 -10.51 -11.08
CA THR A 37 -23.64 -10.87 -10.37
C THR A 37 -23.24 -11.59 -9.09
N GLY A 38 -23.50 -10.97 -7.95
CA GLY A 38 -23.13 -11.51 -6.64
C GLY A 38 -23.98 -12.71 -6.24
N ALA A 39 -23.41 -13.60 -5.46
CA ALA A 39 -24.15 -14.65 -4.76
C ALA A 39 -24.74 -14.08 -3.46
N ASN A 40 -25.96 -14.52 -3.10
CA ASN A 40 -26.59 -14.16 -1.83
C ASN A 40 -27.25 -15.40 -1.18
N PRO A 41 -26.66 -15.94 -0.10
CA PRO A 41 -25.37 -15.54 0.50
C PRO A 41 -24.17 -15.94 -0.35
N ALA A 42 -23.04 -15.30 -0.13
CA ALA A 42 -21.77 -15.72 -0.68
C ALA A 42 -21.30 -17.04 -0.02
N LEU A 43 -20.46 -17.80 -0.72
CA LEU A 43 -19.82 -18.99 -0.16
C LEU A 43 -18.57 -18.61 0.65
N PRO A 44 -18.33 -19.22 1.81
CA PRO A 44 -17.09 -19.04 2.54
C PRO A 44 -15.92 -19.59 1.71
N LEU A 45 -14.74 -18.95 1.81
CA LEU A 45 -13.59 -19.29 0.98
C LEU A 45 -12.32 -19.40 1.84
N SER A 46 -11.53 -20.45 1.58
CA SER A 46 -10.13 -20.51 2.03
C SER A 46 -9.24 -20.28 0.83
N TYR A 47 -8.52 -19.14 0.83
CA TYR A 47 -7.77 -18.67 -0.33
C TYR A 47 -6.32 -18.33 0.02
N SER A 48 -5.40 -18.86 -0.78
CA SER A 48 -3.98 -18.61 -0.64
C SER A 48 -3.49 -17.77 -1.80
N THR A 49 -3.10 -16.52 -1.52
CA THR A 49 -2.57 -15.63 -2.55
C THR A 49 -1.13 -15.99 -2.91
N GLN A 50 -0.78 -15.84 -4.19
CA GLN A 50 0.60 -16.04 -4.66
C GLN A 50 1.48 -14.82 -4.38
N VAL A 51 0.87 -13.66 -4.27
CA VAL A 51 1.52 -12.38 -3.98
C VAL A 51 0.79 -11.68 -2.86
N ALA A 52 1.47 -10.90 -2.04
CA ALA A 52 0.83 -10.04 -1.07
C ALA A 52 0.11 -8.90 -1.79
N SER A 53 -1.20 -8.85 -1.65
CA SER A 53 -2.03 -7.84 -2.31
C SER A 53 -3.22 -7.45 -1.45
N ALA A 54 -3.18 -6.25 -0.92
CA ALA A 54 -4.29 -5.69 -0.16
C ALA A 54 -5.60 -5.65 -0.96
N GLN A 55 -5.53 -5.46 -2.29
CA GLN A 55 -6.72 -5.44 -3.15
C GLN A 55 -7.42 -6.81 -3.22
N ILE A 56 -6.65 -7.89 -3.38
CA ILE A 56 -7.20 -9.26 -3.41
C ILE A 56 -7.79 -9.59 -2.04
N LYS A 57 -7.01 -9.35 -0.99
CA LYS A 57 -7.42 -9.56 0.40
C LYS A 57 -8.71 -8.82 0.72
N SER A 58 -8.77 -7.52 0.45
CA SER A 58 -9.95 -6.69 0.71
C SER A 58 -11.18 -7.17 -0.05
N ALA A 59 -11.05 -7.57 -1.32
CA ALA A 59 -12.17 -8.07 -2.12
C ALA A 59 -12.77 -9.35 -1.50
N ILE A 60 -11.91 -10.29 -1.08
CA ILE A 60 -12.35 -11.54 -0.45
C ILE A 60 -12.94 -11.28 0.94
N MET A 61 -12.33 -10.40 1.74
CA MET A 61 -12.86 -10.04 3.07
C MET A 61 -14.24 -9.41 2.98
N LEU A 62 -14.42 -8.42 2.09
CA LEU A 62 -15.71 -7.74 1.93
C LEU A 62 -16.80 -8.67 1.39
N ALA A 63 -16.47 -9.57 0.47
CA ALA A 63 -17.39 -10.61 0.02
C ALA A 63 -17.70 -11.62 1.15
N GLY A 64 -16.69 -11.95 1.96
CA GLY A 64 -16.78 -12.85 3.10
C GLY A 64 -17.74 -12.37 4.21
N LEU A 65 -17.96 -11.05 4.33
CA LEU A 65 -18.96 -10.52 5.26
C LEU A 65 -20.39 -11.05 4.99
N ASN A 66 -20.71 -11.39 3.73
CA ASN A 66 -22.00 -11.94 3.33
C ASN A 66 -21.97 -13.48 3.22
N ALA A 67 -20.91 -14.13 3.63
CA ALA A 67 -20.81 -15.60 3.56
C ALA A 67 -21.40 -16.26 4.81
N ARG A 68 -22.02 -17.43 4.63
CA ARG A 68 -22.44 -18.27 5.76
C ARG A 68 -21.31 -19.20 6.17
N GLY A 69 -20.39 -18.69 7.00
CA GLY A 69 -19.24 -19.44 7.48
C GLY A 69 -17.99 -18.60 7.61
N VAL A 70 -16.85 -19.27 7.67
CA VAL A 70 -15.56 -18.63 7.92
C VAL A 70 -14.78 -18.47 6.61
N THR A 71 -14.36 -17.26 6.32
CA THR A 71 -13.45 -16.97 5.21
C THR A 71 -12.03 -16.85 5.75
N ILE A 72 -11.07 -17.53 5.10
CA ILE A 72 -9.67 -17.57 5.48
C ILE A 72 -8.82 -17.10 4.30
N ILE A 73 -7.92 -16.16 4.53
CA ILE A 73 -7.01 -15.67 3.52
C ILE A 73 -5.58 -15.85 4.03
N SER A 74 -4.71 -16.43 3.20
CA SER A 74 -3.28 -16.57 3.52
C SER A 74 -2.45 -15.84 2.46
N GLU A 75 -1.59 -14.94 2.89
CA GLU A 75 -0.68 -14.19 2.01
C GLU A 75 0.79 -14.46 2.38
N PRO A 76 1.75 -14.38 1.42
CA PRO A 76 3.15 -14.75 1.67
C PRO A 76 3.83 -13.83 2.71
N TYR A 77 3.43 -12.58 2.79
CA TYR A 77 3.85 -11.58 3.79
C TYR A 77 2.73 -10.55 3.97
N ILE A 78 2.79 -9.75 5.03
CA ILE A 78 1.75 -8.76 5.35
C ILE A 78 1.64 -7.72 4.23
N SER A 79 0.44 -7.58 3.67
CA SER A 79 0.04 -6.44 2.84
C SER A 79 -0.70 -5.39 3.68
N ARG A 80 -0.95 -4.20 3.12
CA ARG A 80 -1.71 -3.12 3.79
C ARG A 80 -2.98 -3.66 4.44
N ASP A 81 -3.21 -3.34 5.71
CA ASP A 81 -4.26 -3.92 6.57
C ASP A 81 -5.41 -2.95 6.91
N HIS A 82 -5.60 -1.94 6.08
CA HIS A 82 -6.68 -0.96 6.27
C HIS A 82 -8.08 -1.59 6.34
N THR A 83 -8.33 -2.66 5.58
CA THR A 83 -9.63 -3.34 5.61
C THR A 83 -9.85 -4.05 6.93
N GLU A 84 -8.84 -4.72 7.45
CA GLU A 84 -8.87 -5.36 8.76
C GLU A 84 -9.12 -4.35 9.88
N SER A 85 -8.37 -3.25 9.87
CA SER A 85 -8.50 -2.15 10.84
C SER A 85 -9.88 -1.53 10.80
N MET A 86 -10.40 -1.24 9.61
CA MET A 86 -11.73 -0.67 9.41
C MET A 86 -12.83 -1.64 9.84
N LEU A 87 -12.74 -2.91 9.51
CA LEU A 87 -13.72 -3.92 9.92
C LEU A 87 -13.76 -4.08 11.44
N ARG A 88 -12.61 -4.12 12.11
CA ARG A 88 -12.55 -4.12 13.58
C ARG A 88 -13.16 -2.84 14.16
N HIS A 89 -12.92 -1.69 13.56
CA HIS A 89 -13.54 -0.45 13.98
C HIS A 89 -15.07 -0.52 13.89
N PHE A 90 -15.63 -1.14 12.87
CA PHE A 90 -17.06 -1.40 12.74
C PHE A 90 -17.58 -2.57 13.58
N GLY A 91 -16.73 -3.18 14.41
CA GLY A 91 -17.12 -4.22 15.37
C GLY A 91 -17.12 -5.64 14.80
N VAL A 92 -16.48 -5.86 13.66
CA VAL A 92 -16.26 -7.21 13.12
C VAL A 92 -15.01 -7.81 13.75
N GLU A 93 -15.09 -9.06 14.17
CA GLU A 93 -13.95 -9.82 14.63
C GLU A 93 -13.11 -10.27 13.45
N VAL A 94 -11.86 -9.82 13.40
CA VAL A 94 -10.87 -10.18 12.38
C VAL A 94 -9.62 -10.69 13.09
N GLU A 95 -9.38 -11.98 12.99
CA GLU A 95 -8.19 -12.60 13.53
C GLU A 95 -7.04 -12.55 12.54
N GLN A 96 -5.82 -12.38 13.06
CA GLN A 96 -4.58 -12.42 12.27
C GLN A 96 -3.55 -13.28 13.01
N ARG A 97 -2.83 -14.11 12.24
CA ARG A 97 -1.72 -14.91 12.79
C ARG A 97 -0.68 -15.23 11.73
N PHE A 98 0.53 -15.52 12.16
CA PHE A 98 1.53 -16.15 11.31
C PHE A 98 1.42 -17.66 11.37
N LEU A 99 1.49 -18.30 10.22
CA LEU A 99 1.57 -19.75 10.09
C LEU A 99 3.01 -20.23 10.30
N ALA A 100 3.20 -21.53 10.54
CA ALA A 100 4.51 -22.14 10.75
C ALA A 100 5.46 -21.97 9.54
N ASP A 101 4.92 -21.80 8.34
CA ASP A 101 5.67 -21.56 7.10
C ASP A 101 5.98 -20.06 6.86
N GLY A 102 5.67 -19.20 7.83
CA GLY A 102 5.89 -17.74 7.77
C GLY A 102 4.80 -16.94 7.05
N ARG A 103 3.80 -17.60 6.46
CA ARG A 103 2.68 -16.90 5.80
C ARG A 103 1.82 -16.17 6.84
N HIS A 104 1.30 -15.02 6.44
CA HIS A 104 0.32 -14.28 7.21
C HIS A 104 -1.10 -14.75 6.88
N GLN A 105 -1.89 -15.12 7.89
CA GLN A 105 -3.27 -15.58 7.74
C GLN A 105 -4.25 -14.63 8.40
N ILE A 106 -5.33 -14.33 7.70
CA ILE A 106 -6.47 -13.54 8.15
C ILE A 106 -7.70 -14.42 8.17
N THR A 107 -8.47 -14.37 9.24
CA THR A 107 -9.71 -15.13 9.42
C THR A 107 -10.86 -14.18 9.73
N LEU A 108 -11.99 -14.37 9.04
CA LEU A 108 -13.19 -13.56 9.15
C LEU A 108 -14.42 -14.46 9.23
N ALA A 109 -15.24 -14.29 10.26
CA ALA A 109 -16.58 -14.88 10.31
C ALA A 109 -17.55 -14.03 9.47
N GLY A 110 -18.33 -14.67 8.62
CA GLY A 110 -19.35 -14.00 7.83
C GLY A 110 -20.63 -13.72 8.61
N GLU A 111 -21.63 -13.13 7.94
CA GLU A 111 -22.91 -12.65 8.53
C GLU A 111 -22.68 -11.70 9.72
N ALA A 112 -21.56 -10.95 9.70
CA ALA A 112 -21.19 -10.05 10.77
C ALA A 112 -22.08 -8.79 10.78
N ASN A 113 -22.53 -8.40 11.96
CA ASN A 113 -23.31 -7.18 12.16
C ASN A 113 -22.39 -5.98 12.31
N LEU A 114 -22.27 -5.18 11.25
CA LEU A 114 -21.53 -3.92 11.26
C LEU A 114 -22.24 -2.88 12.13
N LYS A 115 -21.50 -2.27 13.04
CA LYS A 115 -21.97 -1.16 13.88
C LYS A 115 -21.56 0.17 13.25
N ALA A 116 -22.53 1.00 12.92
CA ALA A 116 -22.26 2.33 12.41
C ALA A 116 -21.43 3.12 13.41
N LYS A 117 -20.34 3.76 12.91
CA LYS A 117 -19.44 4.61 13.68
C LYS A 117 -19.01 5.80 12.85
N ASN A 118 -18.69 6.89 13.53
CA ASN A 118 -18.06 8.04 12.87
C ASN A 118 -16.63 7.65 12.46
N ILE A 119 -16.26 8.06 11.25
CA ILE A 119 -14.90 7.90 10.72
C ILE A 119 -14.34 9.28 10.43
N LEU A 120 -13.18 9.55 10.98
CA LEU A 120 -12.31 10.61 10.50
C LEU A 120 -11.27 9.95 9.59
N VAL A 121 -11.28 10.33 8.31
CA VAL A 121 -10.36 9.76 7.33
C VAL A 121 -8.98 10.36 7.54
N PRO A 122 -7.93 9.56 7.82
CA PRO A 122 -6.57 10.06 7.92
C PRO A 122 -6.11 10.72 6.62
N ARG A 123 -5.22 11.70 6.73
CA ARG A 123 -4.59 12.29 5.55
C ARG A 123 -3.58 11.31 4.95
N ASP A 124 -3.53 11.30 3.63
CA ASP A 124 -2.73 10.34 2.87
C ASP A 124 -1.22 10.60 3.00
N PRO A 125 -0.43 9.63 3.50
CA PRO A 125 1.02 9.75 3.62
C PRO A 125 1.71 9.92 2.27
N SER A 126 1.19 9.36 1.17
CA SER A 126 1.74 9.54 -0.17
C SER A 126 1.63 10.98 -0.65
N SER A 127 0.51 11.64 -0.37
CA SER A 127 0.34 13.08 -0.67
C SER A 127 1.21 13.95 0.23
N ALA A 128 1.31 13.61 1.52
CA ALA A 128 2.17 14.31 2.48
C ALA A 128 3.66 14.21 2.11
N ALA A 129 4.08 13.12 1.50
CA ALA A 129 5.46 12.86 1.10
C ALA A 129 6.08 13.99 0.27
N PHE A 130 5.30 14.60 -0.62
CA PHE A 130 5.78 15.71 -1.44
C PHE A 130 6.10 16.96 -0.61
N ALA A 131 5.22 17.32 0.33
CA ALA A 131 5.45 18.46 1.21
C ALA A 131 6.58 18.18 2.21
N ILE A 132 6.67 16.95 2.74
CA ILE A 132 7.76 16.51 3.61
C ILE A 132 9.10 16.68 2.89
N VAL A 133 9.27 16.06 1.72
CA VAL A 133 10.53 16.13 0.97
C VAL A 133 10.85 17.57 0.59
N ALA A 134 9.88 18.36 0.13
CA ALA A 134 10.08 19.77 -0.18
C ALA A 134 10.62 20.54 1.02
N ALA A 135 10.08 20.34 2.23
CA ALA A 135 10.57 20.98 3.43
C ALA A 135 11.99 20.53 3.81
N LEU A 136 12.30 19.23 3.66
CA LEU A 136 13.61 18.70 4.00
C LEU A 136 14.73 19.28 3.13
N ILE A 137 14.47 19.47 1.83
CA ILE A 137 15.49 19.93 0.86
C ILE A 137 15.55 21.45 0.66
N THR A 138 14.54 22.18 1.17
CA THR A 138 14.52 23.65 1.04
C THR A 138 15.10 24.28 2.31
N PRO A 139 16.13 25.17 2.18
CA PRO A 139 16.70 25.84 3.34
C PRO A 139 15.67 26.61 4.16
N GLU A 140 15.85 26.62 5.48
CA GLU A 140 15.01 27.34 6.46
C GLU A 140 13.52 26.94 6.47
N SER A 141 13.17 25.83 5.81
CA SER A 141 11.81 25.29 5.86
C SER A 141 11.48 24.69 7.22
N ASP A 142 10.26 24.97 7.65
CA ASP A 142 9.67 24.44 8.89
C ASP A 142 8.16 24.32 8.66
N ILE A 143 7.62 23.08 8.58
CA ILE A 143 6.20 22.83 8.33
C ILE A 143 5.66 21.74 9.24
N THR A 144 4.37 21.83 9.58
CA THR A 144 3.63 20.79 10.28
C THR A 144 2.50 20.26 9.41
N LEU A 145 2.42 18.95 9.30
CA LEU A 145 1.41 18.20 8.54
C LEU A 145 0.56 17.41 9.55
N PRO A 146 -0.63 17.87 9.91
CA PRO A 146 -1.44 17.23 10.95
C PRO A 146 -2.21 16.02 10.42
N ALA A 147 -2.45 15.05 11.31
CA ALA A 147 -3.31 13.88 11.12
C ALA A 147 -2.95 13.02 9.88
N ILE A 148 -1.65 12.82 9.65
CA ILE A 148 -1.17 11.92 8.60
C ILE A 148 -1.35 10.48 9.04
N GLY A 149 -1.82 9.62 8.13
CA GLY A 149 -1.91 8.18 8.35
C GLY A 149 -0.55 7.57 8.63
N MET A 150 -0.42 6.89 9.77
CA MET A 150 0.83 6.31 10.27
C MET A 150 0.80 4.79 10.25
N ASN A 151 0.01 4.20 9.35
CA ASN A 151 -0.03 2.75 9.22
C ASN A 151 1.37 2.21 8.87
N PRO A 152 1.91 1.23 9.64
CA PRO A 152 3.26 0.69 9.41
C PRO A 152 3.50 0.18 7.98
N GLN A 153 2.45 -0.27 7.29
CA GLN A 153 2.52 -0.71 5.90
C GLN A 153 2.52 0.44 4.88
N ARG A 154 2.60 1.70 5.33
CA ARG A 154 2.54 2.91 4.50
C ARG A 154 3.59 3.96 4.84
N ILE A 155 4.35 3.79 5.91
CA ILE A 155 5.31 4.79 6.40
C ILE A 155 6.78 4.50 6.03
N GLY A 156 7.02 3.59 5.10
CA GLY A 156 8.37 3.23 4.68
C GLY A 156 9.22 4.43 4.26
N LEU A 157 8.64 5.41 3.56
CA LEU A 157 9.33 6.64 3.20
C LEU A 157 9.76 7.44 4.44
N ILE A 158 8.89 7.60 5.44
CA ILE A 158 9.19 8.35 6.66
C ILE A 158 10.38 7.72 7.37
N THR A 159 10.35 6.40 7.55
CA THR A 159 11.47 5.64 8.13
C THR A 159 12.76 5.85 7.34
N THR A 160 12.68 5.76 6.01
CA THR A 160 13.84 5.94 5.13
C THR A 160 14.42 7.35 5.23
N LEU A 161 13.58 8.38 5.24
CA LEU A 161 14.03 9.76 5.39
C LEU A 161 14.69 10.02 6.75
N ILE A 162 14.17 9.43 7.83
CA ILE A 162 14.81 9.51 9.17
C ILE A 162 16.20 8.88 9.14
N GLU A 163 16.35 7.70 8.52
CA GLU A 163 17.65 7.04 8.34
C GLU A 163 18.63 7.86 7.47
N MET A 164 18.10 8.62 6.51
CA MET A 164 18.88 9.59 5.72
C MET A 164 19.28 10.83 6.53
N GLY A 165 18.83 10.98 7.77
CA GLY A 165 19.15 12.09 8.66
C GLY A 165 18.17 13.25 8.56
N ALA A 166 16.93 13.00 8.11
CA ALA A 166 15.88 14.00 8.09
C ALA A 166 15.50 14.47 9.51
N ASN A 167 15.30 15.77 9.68
CA ASN A 167 14.77 16.36 10.88
C ASN A 167 13.24 16.29 10.86
N LEU A 168 12.73 15.13 11.23
CA LEU A 168 11.30 14.80 11.30
C LEU A 168 10.93 14.46 12.74
N ASP A 169 9.93 15.14 13.28
CA ASP A 169 9.31 14.79 14.56
C ASP A 169 7.88 14.29 14.30
N ILE A 170 7.52 13.15 14.89
CA ILE A 170 6.17 12.61 14.87
C ILE A 170 5.58 12.85 16.26
N THR A 171 4.47 13.53 16.31
CA THR A 171 3.80 13.93 17.55
C THR A 171 2.32 13.62 17.49
N ASN A 172 1.63 13.74 18.63
CA ASN A 172 0.17 13.59 18.70
C ASN A 172 -0.33 12.28 18.07
N GLU A 173 0.44 11.19 18.29
CA GLU A 173 0.06 9.86 17.81
C GLU A 173 -1.20 9.36 18.50
N ARG A 174 -2.17 8.89 17.72
CA ARG A 174 -3.47 8.45 18.20
C ARG A 174 -4.14 7.52 17.21
N LEU A 175 -5.27 6.94 17.59
CA LEU A 175 -6.13 6.15 16.68
C LEU A 175 -7.33 6.99 16.24
N GLU A 176 -7.54 7.08 14.93
CA GLU A 176 -8.72 7.70 14.31
C GLU A 176 -9.38 6.71 13.34
N GLY A 177 -10.65 6.37 13.56
CA GLY A 177 -11.36 5.42 12.70
C GLY A 177 -10.74 4.01 12.62
N GLY A 178 -9.95 3.62 13.65
CA GLY A 178 -9.22 2.34 13.67
C GLY A 178 -7.83 2.40 13.03
N GLU A 179 -7.44 3.54 12.44
CA GLU A 179 -6.12 3.75 11.83
C GLU A 179 -5.22 4.58 12.74
N PRO A 180 -3.91 4.26 12.82
CA PRO A 180 -2.95 5.11 13.50
C PRO A 180 -2.72 6.39 12.69
N VAL A 181 -2.71 7.54 13.37
CA VAL A 181 -2.41 8.85 12.81
C VAL A 181 -1.43 9.60 13.69
N GLY A 182 -0.67 10.52 13.10
CA GLY A 182 0.24 11.40 13.79
C GLY A 182 0.39 12.73 13.07
N ASP A 183 0.92 13.71 13.78
CA ASP A 183 1.29 15.00 13.19
C ASP A 183 2.78 14.94 12.87
N ILE A 184 3.15 15.26 11.63
CA ILE A 184 4.54 15.22 11.16
C ILE A 184 5.06 16.66 11.10
N HIS A 185 6.11 16.95 11.85
CA HIS A 185 6.84 18.20 11.77
C HIS A 185 8.13 17.98 10.99
N ALA A 186 8.28 18.64 9.84
CA ALA A 186 9.40 18.50 8.93
C ALA A 186 10.18 19.81 8.78
N ARG A 187 11.50 19.74 8.97
CA ARG A 187 12.41 20.89 8.88
C ARG A 187 13.54 20.63 7.90
N SER A 188 14.08 21.71 7.35
CA SER A 188 15.26 21.69 6.50
C SER A 188 16.37 20.79 7.06
N SER A 189 16.95 19.94 6.22
CA SER A 189 17.85 18.87 6.65
C SER A 189 19.02 18.67 5.70
N LYS A 190 20.14 18.20 6.25
CA LYS A 190 21.28 17.74 5.46
C LYS A 190 21.21 16.22 5.29
N LEU A 191 20.50 15.78 4.25
CA LEU A 191 20.30 14.37 3.97
C LEU A 191 21.60 13.67 3.53
N ARG A 192 21.72 12.38 3.85
CA ARG A 192 22.82 11.51 3.44
C ARG A 192 22.26 10.32 2.64
N GLY A 193 23.03 9.90 1.65
CA GLY A 193 22.72 8.69 0.90
C GLY A 193 22.81 7.44 1.77
N ILE A 194 21.90 6.50 1.53
CA ILE A 194 21.82 5.20 2.22
C ILE A 194 21.52 4.09 1.23
N GLU A 195 21.68 2.85 1.66
CA GLU A 195 21.08 1.69 1.01
C GLU A 195 19.70 1.43 1.62
N VAL A 196 18.66 1.50 0.79
CA VAL A 196 17.28 1.26 1.23
C VAL A 196 17.02 -0.24 1.26
N PRO A 197 16.59 -0.83 2.38
CA PRO A 197 16.29 -2.26 2.44
C PRO A 197 15.22 -2.67 1.43
N ALA A 198 15.48 -3.69 0.60
CA ALA A 198 14.57 -4.16 -0.45
C ALA A 198 13.19 -4.58 0.10
N GLU A 199 13.16 -5.18 1.29
CA GLU A 199 11.93 -5.58 1.98
C GLU A 199 11.02 -4.41 2.37
N ARG A 200 11.55 -3.18 2.42
CA ARG A 200 10.77 -1.97 2.68
C ARG A 200 9.93 -1.54 1.47
N ALA A 201 10.23 -2.04 0.28
CA ALA A 201 9.61 -1.59 -0.97
C ALA A 201 8.06 -1.63 -0.91
N ALA A 202 7.47 -2.68 -0.33
CA ALA A 202 6.02 -2.81 -0.24
C ALA A 202 5.35 -1.68 0.56
N SER A 203 6.02 -1.12 1.58
CA SER A 203 5.48 -0.07 2.46
C SER A 203 5.65 1.35 1.92
N MET A 204 6.34 1.52 0.77
CA MET A 204 6.62 2.82 0.17
C MET A 204 6.73 2.77 -1.36
N ILE A 205 6.12 1.79 -2.01
CA ILE A 205 6.29 1.57 -3.45
C ILE A 205 5.87 2.79 -4.29
N ASP A 206 4.89 3.54 -3.83
CA ASP A 206 4.40 4.72 -4.54
C ASP A 206 5.25 5.97 -4.25
N GLU A 207 6.10 5.94 -3.21
CA GLU A 207 6.92 7.06 -2.75
C GLU A 207 8.37 7.03 -3.29
N TYR A 208 8.81 5.97 -3.98
CA TYR A 208 10.15 5.95 -4.59
C TYR A 208 10.43 7.12 -5.54
N PRO A 209 9.47 7.61 -6.34
CA PRO A 209 9.69 8.79 -7.16
C PRO A 209 10.07 10.03 -6.34
N ILE A 210 9.37 10.30 -5.24
CA ILE A 210 9.70 11.46 -4.40
C ILE A 210 10.93 11.22 -3.53
N LEU A 211 11.20 9.97 -3.11
CA LEU A 211 12.46 9.61 -2.46
C LEU A 211 13.66 9.87 -3.37
N SER A 212 13.54 9.59 -4.67
CA SER A 212 14.63 9.85 -5.62
C SER A 212 14.95 11.35 -5.75
N VAL A 213 13.95 12.22 -5.55
CA VAL A 213 14.18 13.67 -5.45
C VAL A 213 14.93 14.02 -4.16
N ALA A 214 14.54 13.47 -3.01
CA ALA A 214 15.28 13.66 -1.77
C ALA A 214 16.73 13.16 -1.89
N ALA A 215 16.92 11.99 -2.51
CA ALA A 215 18.25 11.41 -2.76
C ALA A 215 19.12 12.27 -3.67
N SER A 216 18.55 12.97 -4.65
CA SER A 216 19.29 13.87 -5.54
C SER A 216 19.86 15.09 -4.81
N CYS A 217 19.32 15.44 -3.65
CA CYS A 217 19.78 16.52 -2.78
C CYS A 217 20.63 16.02 -1.58
N ALA A 218 20.79 14.71 -1.44
CA ALA A 218 21.54 14.10 -0.35
C ALA A 218 23.05 14.04 -0.63
N GLN A 219 23.86 14.00 0.42
CA GLN A 219 25.30 13.76 0.31
C GLN A 219 25.58 12.26 0.15
N GLY A 220 26.29 11.89 -0.91
CA GLY A 220 26.65 10.51 -1.19
C GLY A 220 25.62 9.77 -2.06
N ARG A 221 25.82 8.47 -2.23
CA ARG A 221 24.96 7.63 -3.08
C ARG A 221 23.77 7.08 -2.28
N THR A 222 22.58 7.12 -2.85
CA THR A 222 21.43 6.36 -2.38
C THR A 222 21.19 5.17 -3.32
N TYR A 223 21.07 3.95 -2.77
CA TYR A 223 20.78 2.75 -3.52
C TYR A 223 19.41 2.19 -3.14
N MET A 224 18.57 1.90 -4.12
CA MET A 224 17.15 1.55 -3.97
C MET A 224 16.84 0.21 -4.66
N PRO A 225 17.24 -0.94 -4.09
CA PRO A 225 16.97 -2.27 -4.67
C PRO A 225 15.53 -2.73 -4.38
N GLY A 226 15.09 -3.79 -5.09
CA GLY A 226 13.81 -4.46 -4.84
C GLY A 226 12.60 -3.73 -5.41
N ILE A 227 12.79 -2.88 -6.42
CA ILE A 227 11.74 -2.01 -6.96
C ILE A 227 11.31 -2.33 -8.41
N ALA A 228 11.62 -3.53 -8.91
CA ALA A 228 11.25 -3.97 -10.27
C ALA A 228 9.75 -3.81 -10.57
N GLU A 229 8.89 -3.90 -9.54
CA GLU A 229 7.44 -3.69 -9.70
C GLU A 229 7.09 -2.30 -10.25
N LEU A 230 7.93 -1.29 -10.04
CA LEU A 230 7.72 0.06 -10.58
C LEU A 230 7.82 0.11 -12.12
N ARG A 231 8.44 -0.88 -12.76
CA ARG A 231 8.54 -0.96 -14.22
C ARG A 231 7.24 -1.36 -14.90
N VAL A 232 6.34 -2.04 -14.18
CA VAL A 232 5.08 -2.58 -14.71
C VAL A 232 3.84 -1.86 -14.16
N LYS A 233 4.00 -0.65 -13.63
CA LYS A 233 2.88 0.22 -13.23
C LYS A 233 2.19 0.82 -14.47
N GLU A 234 1.55 1.97 -14.37
CA GLU A 234 0.95 2.69 -15.51
C GLU A 234 1.98 3.14 -16.55
N THR A 235 3.24 3.27 -16.14
CA THR A 235 4.43 3.54 -16.93
C THR A 235 5.63 2.86 -16.24
N ASP A 236 6.77 2.73 -16.92
CA ASP A 236 8.04 2.39 -16.27
C ASP A 236 8.52 3.58 -15.44
N ARG A 237 8.14 3.59 -14.15
CA ARG A 237 8.44 4.69 -13.24
C ARG A 237 9.95 4.84 -13.00
N ILE A 238 10.72 3.73 -13.00
CA ILE A 238 12.18 3.78 -12.84
C ILE A 238 12.79 4.56 -14.00
N ALA A 239 12.49 4.15 -15.24
CA ALA A 239 13.04 4.80 -16.43
C ALA A 239 12.61 6.28 -16.55
N VAL A 240 11.36 6.60 -16.20
CA VAL A 240 10.87 8.00 -16.23
C VAL A 240 11.61 8.87 -15.23
N MET A 241 11.76 8.39 -13.98
CA MET A 241 12.48 9.13 -12.94
C MET A 241 13.97 9.28 -13.25
N ALA A 242 14.62 8.20 -13.69
CA ALA A 242 16.05 8.24 -14.08
C ALA A 242 16.30 9.26 -15.20
N ARG A 243 15.45 9.28 -16.22
CA ARG A 243 15.54 10.26 -17.32
C ARG A 243 15.32 11.70 -16.84
N GLY A 244 14.31 11.92 -15.98
CA GLY A 244 14.02 13.25 -15.43
C GLY A 244 15.17 13.79 -14.58
N LEU A 245 15.71 12.98 -13.68
CA LEU A 245 16.82 13.34 -12.82
C LEU A 245 18.12 13.61 -13.63
N LYS A 246 18.40 12.76 -14.63
CA LYS A 246 19.55 13.01 -15.55
C LYS A 246 19.41 14.33 -16.31
N ALA A 247 18.19 14.68 -16.75
CA ALA A 247 17.92 15.97 -17.39
C ALA A 247 18.14 17.17 -16.45
N CYS A 248 17.99 16.96 -15.14
CA CYS A 248 18.31 17.94 -14.10
C CYS A 248 19.79 17.92 -13.67
N GLY A 249 20.66 17.17 -14.35
CA GLY A 249 22.09 17.09 -14.05
C GLY A 249 22.48 16.12 -12.92
N VAL A 250 21.54 15.30 -12.43
CA VAL A 250 21.80 14.31 -11.40
C VAL A 250 22.45 13.06 -12.01
N SER A 251 23.51 12.55 -11.37
CA SER A 251 24.10 11.26 -11.76
C SER A 251 23.20 10.11 -11.29
N VAL A 252 22.67 9.35 -12.24
CA VAL A 252 21.76 8.22 -11.97
C VAL A 252 22.24 6.98 -12.69
N ASP A 253 22.40 5.89 -11.95
CA ASP A 253 22.67 4.55 -12.45
C ASP A 253 21.35 3.75 -12.37
N GLU A 254 20.81 3.40 -13.53
CA GLU A 254 19.54 2.69 -13.66
C GLU A 254 19.80 1.21 -13.90
N GLN A 255 19.23 0.36 -13.04
CA GLN A 255 19.33 -1.10 -13.12
C GLN A 255 17.94 -1.73 -13.29
N PRO A 256 17.82 -3.02 -13.67
CA PRO A 256 16.52 -3.69 -13.85
C PRO A 256 15.60 -3.64 -12.62
N ASP A 257 16.19 -3.63 -11.42
CA ASP A 257 15.50 -3.70 -10.13
C ASP A 257 15.87 -2.57 -9.16
N SER A 258 16.56 -1.54 -9.64
CA SER A 258 16.96 -0.41 -8.79
C SER A 258 17.10 0.90 -9.58
#